data_a6171c5b6051acaf6a4606113a1d35c7
#
_entry.id   a6171c5b6051acaf6a4606113a1d35c7
#
_cell.length_a   1.000
_cell.length_b   1.000
_cell.length_c   1.000
_cell.angle_alpha   90.00
_cell.angle_beta   90.00
_cell.angle_gamma   90.00
#
_symmetry.space_group_name_H-M   'P 1'
#
loop_
_entity.id
_entity.type
_entity.pdbx_description
1 polymer ?
#
loop_
_entity_poly.entity_id
_entity_poly.type
_entity_poly.pdbx_seq_one_letter_code
_entity_poly.pdbx_strand_id
1 'polypeptide(L)'
;HISFYKQGEFTDLCAGPHLDSTGRVKGNAIKLTACNAAYWRGDSNRQTLQRIYGVAFPKKDELDAYLAKLEEAKLRDHRKLGRDLGLFMTDELVGRGLPMFLPKGYTIWRILENYIRDKELKLGYQHVLTPCVGTVDLYKTSGHWDHYKENMFPAMEVDEEVYVLRPMNCPHHMRIYANQPHSYRNLPVRIGEIAHDFRYEASGALKGIERGRHFCQNDAHLFVTPEQIRDEFSKVCDLIFDTYKDFGITDYRCVLSLRDPADKHKYHDDDAMWNTAENALREVLNELGIQYTEEIGEAAFYGPKLDVNVKPAVGAEYTLSTCQLDFCLPAKFHLTYIDSNGEEKTPVVLHRAILGSLDRFMAYLIEETMGAFPAWLAPVQVKLLTVTDRVDDYADQAAAKLEALGFRVESDLRNEKIGKKIREATLE
;
A
#
# COMPACT_ATOMS: atom_id res chain seq x y z
N HIS A 1 -14.84 -25.68 -26.21
CA HIS A 1 -16.30 -25.76 -26.15
C HIS A 1 -16.88 -24.37 -26.13
N ILE A 2 -17.90 -24.13 -26.98
CA ILE A 2 -18.68 -22.90 -27.00
C ILE A 2 -20.06 -23.24 -26.45
N SER A 3 -20.48 -22.51 -25.40
CA SER A 3 -21.79 -22.72 -24.77
C SER A 3 -22.73 -21.57 -25.13
N PHE A 4 -23.95 -21.92 -25.56
CA PHE A 4 -25.04 -20.97 -25.82
C PHE A 4 -26.12 -21.15 -24.77
N TYR A 5 -26.63 -20.06 -24.25
CA TYR A 5 -27.76 -20.03 -23.32
C TYR A 5 -28.92 -19.27 -23.93
N LYS A 6 -30.11 -19.84 -23.78
CA LYS A 6 -31.35 -19.27 -24.32
C LYS A 6 -32.34 -18.97 -23.19
N GLN A 7 -32.91 -17.76 -23.22
CA GLN A 7 -33.97 -17.36 -22.33
C GLN A 7 -35.06 -16.66 -23.14
N GLY A 8 -36.20 -17.33 -23.34
CA GLY A 8 -37.22 -16.86 -24.26
C GLY A 8 -36.67 -16.73 -25.68
N GLU A 9 -36.76 -15.56 -26.27
CA GLU A 9 -36.20 -15.24 -27.60
C GLU A 9 -34.72 -14.82 -27.57
N PHE A 10 -34.20 -14.50 -26.40
CA PHE A 10 -32.79 -14.07 -26.23
C PHE A 10 -31.85 -15.28 -26.19
N THR A 11 -30.83 -15.24 -27.03
CA THR A 11 -29.79 -16.28 -27.08
C THR A 11 -28.42 -15.61 -27.16
N ASP A 12 -27.49 -16.01 -26.29
CA ASP A 12 -26.14 -15.45 -26.28
C ASP A 12 -25.10 -16.49 -25.80
N LEU A 13 -23.83 -16.14 -26.00
CA LEU A 13 -22.68 -16.93 -25.53
C LEU A 13 -22.52 -16.71 -24.02
N CYS A 14 -22.36 -17.78 -23.26
CA CYS A 14 -22.02 -17.69 -21.86
C CYS A 14 -21.28 -18.95 -21.39
N ALA A 15 -20.27 -18.78 -20.54
CA ALA A 15 -19.50 -19.89 -19.97
C ALA A 15 -20.23 -20.62 -18.83
N GLY A 16 -21.32 -20.03 -18.29
CA GLY A 16 -22.02 -20.57 -17.11
C GLY A 16 -21.26 -20.38 -15.81
N PRO A 17 -21.67 -21.04 -14.71
CA PRO A 17 -22.89 -21.86 -14.61
C PRO A 17 -24.16 -21.03 -14.67
N HIS A 18 -25.29 -21.66 -15.03
CA HIS A 18 -26.60 -21.05 -15.09
C HIS A 18 -27.60 -21.82 -14.23
N LEU A 19 -28.63 -21.11 -13.73
CA LEU A 19 -29.78 -21.74 -13.11
C LEU A 19 -30.70 -22.33 -14.18
N ASP A 20 -31.34 -23.44 -13.85
CA ASP A 20 -32.31 -24.10 -14.75
C ASP A 20 -33.54 -23.22 -15.01
N SER A 21 -33.88 -22.36 -14.06
CA SER A 21 -35.04 -21.48 -14.14
C SER A 21 -34.86 -20.23 -13.29
N THR A 22 -35.23 -19.07 -13.82
CA THR A 22 -35.28 -17.80 -13.08
C THR A 22 -36.30 -17.84 -11.94
N GLY A 23 -37.26 -18.76 -11.97
CA GLY A 23 -38.22 -18.98 -10.88
C GLY A 23 -37.60 -19.46 -9.56
N ARG A 24 -36.33 -19.97 -9.60
CA ARG A 24 -35.58 -20.31 -8.39
C ARG A 24 -35.04 -19.09 -7.64
N VAL A 25 -34.99 -17.95 -8.29
CA VAL A 25 -34.45 -16.72 -7.70
C VAL A 25 -35.58 -15.93 -7.07
N LYS A 26 -35.42 -15.62 -5.78
CA LYS A 26 -36.39 -14.77 -5.06
C LYS A 26 -36.21 -13.32 -5.47
N GLY A 27 -37.19 -12.72 -6.14
CA GLY A 27 -37.12 -11.33 -6.61
C GLY A 27 -36.86 -10.30 -5.51
N ASN A 28 -37.25 -10.57 -4.26
CA ASN A 28 -37.00 -9.73 -3.10
C ASN A 28 -35.55 -9.88 -2.54
N ALA A 29 -34.79 -10.85 -3.04
CA ALA A 29 -33.38 -11.08 -2.67
C ALA A 29 -32.40 -10.67 -3.79
N ILE A 30 -32.87 -9.87 -4.75
CA ILE A 30 -32.07 -9.27 -5.83
C ILE A 30 -32.11 -7.74 -5.72
N LYS A 31 -31.00 -7.08 -5.99
CA LYS A 31 -30.92 -5.63 -6.11
C LYS A 31 -30.02 -5.25 -7.29
N LEU A 32 -30.53 -4.42 -8.19
CA LEU A 32 -29.70 -3.72 -9.17
C LEU A 32 -28.99 -2.56 -8.46
N THR A 33 -27.66 -2.49 -8.59
CA THR A 33 -26.83 -1.57 -7.81
C THR A 33 -26.30 -0.40 -8.64
N ALA A 34 -26.06 -0.58 -9.94
CA ALA A 34 -25.57 0.47 -10.81
C ALA A 34 -25.88 0.16 -12.29
N CYS A 35 -25.86 1.23 -13.11
CA CYS A 35 -25.86 1.15 -14.56
C CYS A 35 -24.83 2.16 -15.08
N ASN A 36 -23.72 1.68 -15.64
CA ASN A 36 -22.61 2.51 -16.08
C ASN A 36 -22.24 2.23 -17.53
N ALA A 37 -21.63 3.21 -18.20
CA ALA A 37 -21.03 3.01 -19.50
C ALA A 37 -19.84 2.03 -19.43
N ALA A 38 -19.73 1.18 -20.43
CA ALA A 38 -18.61 0.25 -20.57
C ALA A 38 -18.27 0.10 -22.06
N TYR A 39 -16.97 0.04 -22.37
CA TYR A 39 -16.53 -0.21 -23.73
C TYR A 39 -16.55 -1.69 -24.05
N TRP A 40 -16.96 -2.02 -25.29
CA TRP A 40 -16.93 -3.40 -25.77
C TRP A 40 -15.52 -3.99 -25.68
N ARG A 41 -15.39 -5.09 -24.93
CA ARG A 41 -14.11 -5.77 -24.65
C ARG A 41 -13.03 -4.86 -24.00
N GLY A 42 -13.45 -3.80 -23.31
CA GLY A 42 -12.51 -2.89 -22.63
C GLY A 42 -11.78 -1.90 -23.55
N ASP A 43 -12.05 -1.89 -24.84
CA ASP A 43 -11.41 -1.05 -25.83
C ASP A 43 -12.19 0.26 -26.00
N SER A 44 -11.56 1.39 -25.60
CA SER A 44 -12.16 2.72 -25.67
C SER A 44 -12.48 3.21 -27.09
N ASN A 45 -11.87 2.59 -28.11
CA ASN A 45 -12.13 2.91 -29.52
C ASN A 45 -13.34 2.15 -30.09
N ARG A 46 -13.94 1.26 -29.31
CA ARG A 46 -15.13 0.50 -29.69
C ARG A 46 -16.40 1.11 -29.13
N GLN A 47 -17.52 0.51 -29.53
CA GLN A 47 -18.85 0.97 -29.11
C GLN A 47 -19.00 0.97 -27.59
N THR A 48 -19.65 1.99 -27.06
CA THR A 48 -20.03 2.09 -25.67
C THR A 48 -21.32 1.32 -25.43
N LEU A 49 -21.30 0.45 -24.42
CA LEU A 49 -22.43 -0.31 -23.93
C LEU A 49 -22.84 0.19 -22.55
N GLN A 50 -24.05 -0.18 -22.13
CA GLN A 50 -24.50 0.00 -20.75
C GLN A 50 -24.28 -1.30 -19.98
N ARG A 51 -23.51 -1.23 -18.87
CA ARG A 51 -23.29 -2.36 -17.98
C ARG A 51 -24.14 -2.19 -16.74
N ILE A 52 -25.06 -3.15 -16.55
CA ILE A 52 -25.93 -3.19 -15.37
C ILE A 52 -25.30 -4.11 -14.34
N TYR A 53 -25.14 -3.60 -13.13
CA TYR A 53 -24.63 -4.35 -11.98
C TYR A 53 -25.79 -4.71 -11.06
N GLY A 54 -25.71 -5.87 -10.45
CA GLY A 54 -26.66 -6.31 -9.46
C GLY A 54 -26.07 -7.37 -8.56
N VAL A 55 -26.73 -7.60 -7.43
CA VAL A 55 -26.39 -8.66 -6.48
C VAL A 55 -27.62 -9.51 -6.20
N ALA A 56 -27.42 -10.79 -5.94
CA ALA A 56 -28.47 -11.73 -5.58
C ALA A 56 -27.99 -12.57 -4.38
N PHE A 57 -28.90 -12.82 -3.46
CA PHE A 57 -28.63 -13.63 -2.26
C PHE A 57 -29.69 -14.73 -2.12
N PRO A 58 -29.42 -15.83 -1.41
CA PRO A 58 -30.41 -16.87 -1.14
C PRO A 58 -31.62 -16.35 -0.33
N LYS A 59 -31.39 -15.36 0.56
CA LYS A 59 -32.42 -14.78 1.43
C LYS A 59 -32.38 -13.26 1.41
N LYS A 60 -33.57 -12.65 1.66
CA LYS A 60 -33.69 -11.20 1.76
C LYS A 60 -32.82 -10.60 2.87
N ASP A 61 -32.77 -11.24 4.03
CA ASP A 61 -31.99 -10.74 5.18
C ASP A 61 -30.49 -10.64 4.89
N GLU A 62 -29.95 -11.58 4.08
CA GLU A 62 -28.57 -11.54 3.60
C GLU A 62 -28.33 -10.37 2.63
N LEU A 63 -29.31 -10.11 1.74
CA LEU A 63 -29.26 -8.94 0.86
C LEU A 63 -29.31 -7.64 1.67
N ASP A 64 -30.22 -7.54 2.62
CA ASP A 64 -30.39 -6.34 3.47
C ASP A 64 -29.10 -6.08 4.28
N ALA A 65 -28.48 -7.12 4.84
CA ALA A 65 -27.19 -7.03 5.53
C ALA A 65 -26.07 -6.57 4.60
N TYR A 66 -26.03 -7.08 3.37
CA TYR A 66 -25.05 -6.65 2.36
C TYR A 66 -25.25 -5.19 1.94
N LEU A 67 -26.50 -4.76 1.72
CA LEU A 67 -26.80 -3.37 1.37
C LEU A 67 -26.46 -2.41 2.51
N ALA A 68 -26.70 -2.80 3.77
CA ALA A 68 -26.30 -2.01 4.93
C ALA A 68 -24.76 -1.84 4.98
N LYS A 69 -24.01 -2.89 4.71
CA LYS A 69 -22.54 -2.80 4.59
C LYS A 69 -22.09 -1.87 3.46
N LEU A 70 -22.77 -1.88 2.32
CA LEU A 70 -22.46 -0.96 1.22
C LEU A 70 -22.72 0.51 1.59
N GLU A 71 -23.79 0.79 2.32
CA GLU A 71 -24.06 2.15 2.79
C GLU A 71 -23.04 2.59 3.85
N GLU A 72 -22.69 1.71 4.79
CA GLU A 72 -21.60 1.98 5.76
C GLU A 72 -20.28 2.24 5.04
N ALA A 73 -19.97 1.44 4.02
CA ALA A 73 -18.79 1.64 3.18
C ALA A 73 -18.70 3.04 2.57
N LYS A 74 -19.82 3.58 2.08
CA LYS A 74 -19.87 4.94 1.53
C LYS A 74 -19.58 6.01 2.59
N LEU A 75 -20.00 5.79 3.83
CA LEU A 75 -19.76 6.72 4.93
C LEU A 75 -18.29 6.72 5.35
N ARG A 76 -17.62 5.57 5.25
CA ARG A 76 -16.22 5.36 5.62
C ARG A 76 -15.22 5.72 4.52
N ASP A 77 -15.68 5.96 3.29
CA ASP A 77 -14.80 6.20 2.13
C ASP A 77 -13.79 7.33 2.42
N HIS A 78 -12.51 6.99 2.42
CA HIS A 78 -11.42 7.93 2.70
C HIS A 78 -11.41 9.15 1.78
N ARG A 79 -11.94 9.04 0.55
CA ARG A 79 -12.02 10.17 -0.40
C ARG A 79 -13.02 11.21 0.06
N LYS A 80 -14.13 10.75 0.64
CA LYS A 80 -15.15 11.65 1.22
C LYS A 80 -14.66 12.23 2.53
N LEU A 81 -14.27 11.37 3.47
CA LEU A 81 -13.80 11.78 4.79
C LEU A 81 -12.54 12.66 4.71
N GLY A 82 -11.58 12.30 3.85
CA GLY A 82 -10.36 13.07 3.66
C GLY A 82 -10.61 14.49 3.15
N ARG A 83 -11.58 14.65 2.24
CA ARG A 83 -12.00 15.98 1.79
C ARG A 83 -12.75 16.74 2.89
N ASP A 84 -13.72 16.10 3.54
CA ASP A 84 -14.57 16.73 4.55
C ASP A 84 -13.76 17.16 5.77
N LEU A 85 -12.70 16.42 6.14
CA LEU A 85 -11.77 16.73 7.21
C LEU A 85 -10.56 17.61 6.78
N GLY A 86 -10.45 17.96 5.51
CA GLY A 86 -9.35 18.77 4.99
C GLY A 86 -7.98 18.07 5.06
N LEU A 87 -7.93 16.75 4.80
CA LEU A 87 -6.68 15.97 4.90
C LEU A 87 -5.90 15.96 3.60
N PHE A 88 -6.57 15.82 2.47
CA PHE A 88 -5.95 15.83 1.14
C PHE A 88 -6.93 16.27 0.07
N MET A 89 -6.40 16.62 -1.08
CA MET A 89 -7.19 16.98 -2.25
C MET A 89 -6.56 16.43 -3.53
N THR A 90 -7.36 16.39 -4.60
CA THR A 90 -6.90 16.14 -5.97
C THR A 90 -7.34 17.31 -6.85
N ASP A 91 -6.55 17.64 -7.84
CA ASP A 91 -6.82 18.73 -8.77
C ASP A 91 -6.55 18.29 -10.21
N GLU A 92 -7.40 18.69 -11.15
CA GLU A 92 -7.27 18.26 -12.55
C GLU A 92 -6.07 18.89 -13.24
N LEU A 93 -5.64 20.10 -12.82
CA LEU A 93 -4.44 20.77 -13.36
C LEU A 93 -3.16 20.10 -12.87
N VAL A 94 -3.16 19.54 -11.66
CA VAL A 94 -2.04 18.74 -11.13
C VAL A 94 -1.99 17.39 -11.80
N GLY A 95 -3.13 16.75 -12.01
CA GLY A 95 -3.24 15.48 -12.71
C GLY A 95 -3.94 14.37 -11.91
N ARG A 96 -4.50 13.43 -12.65
CA ARG A 96 -5.23 12.30 -12.06
C ARG A 96 -4.27 11.33 -11.35
N GLY A 97 -4.63 10.93 -10.14
CA GLY A 97 -3.83 10.00 -9.34
C GLY A 97 -2.61 10.66 -8.66
N LEU A 98 -2.59 11.99 -8.57
CA LEU A 98 -1.56 12.78 -7.89
C LEU A 98 -2.21 13.55 -6.73
N PRO A 99 -2.46 12.91 -5.59
CA PRO A 99 -3.06 13.56 -4.43
C PRO A 99 -2.08 14.54 -3.78
N MET A 100 -2.62 15.62 -3.23
CA MET A 100 -1.87 16.61 -2.44
C MET A 100 -2.37 16.56 -0.99
N PHE A 101 -1.46 16.36 -0.04
CA PHE A 101 -1.79 16.41 1.38
C PHE A 101 -1.90 17.86 1.84
N LEU A 102 -3.02 18.17 2.50
CA LEU A 102 -3.27 19.45 3.15
C LEU A 102 -2.61 19.48 4.53
N PRO A 103 -2.52 20.62 5.22
CA PRO A 103 -1.77 20.75 6.48
C PRO A 103 -2.13 19.69 7.53
N LYS A 104 -3.42 19.41 7.77
CA LYS A 104 -3.86 18.38 8.71
C LYS A 104 -3.43 16.98 8.26
N GLY A 105 -3.61 16.66 6.98
CA GLY A 105 -3.20 15.37 6.42
C GLY A 105 -1.69 15.18 6.44
N TYR A 106 -0.93 16.23 6.10
CA TYR A 106 0.53 16.18 6.17
C TYR A 106 1.04 16.03 7.61
N THR A 107 0.34 16.58 8.59
CA THR A 107 0.66 16.37 10.01
C THR A 107 0.56 14.88 10.36
N ILE A 108 -0.53 14.20 9.98
CA ILE A 108 -0.68 12.75 10.19
C ILE A 108 0.43 11.99 9.46
N TRP A 109 0.68 12.35 8.21
CA TRP A 109 1.73 11.73 7.39
C TRP A 109 3.11 11.81 8.07
N ARG A 110 3.47 12.98 8.61
CA ARG A 110 4.72 13.19 9.35
C ARG A 110 4.79 12.39 10.66
N ILE A 111 3.67 12.23 11.35
CA ILE A 111 3.62 11.40 12.57
C ILE A 111 3.87 9.93 12.22
N LEU A 112 3.25 9.43 11.15
CA LEU A 112 3.47 8.06 10.66
C LEU A 112 4.91 7.83 10.23
N GLU A 113 5.50 8.78 9.48
CA GLU A 113 6.90 8.74 9.08
C GLU A 113 7.82 8.66 10.31
N ASN A 114 7.66 9.56 11.26
CA ASN A 114 8.49 9.59 12.46
C ASN A 114 8.31 8.30 13.30
N TYR A 115 7.07 7.83 13.46
CA TYR A 115 6.76 6.59 14.18
C TYR A 115 7.56 5.41 13.64
N ILE A 116 7.50 5.18 12.34
CA ILE A 116 8.17 4.00 11.76
C ILE A 116 9.70 4.18 11.74
N ARG A 117 10.20 5.38 11.42
CA ARG A 117 11.64 5.68 11.44
C ARG A 117 12.25 5.47 12.83
N ASP A 118 11.56 5.88 13.89
CA ASP A 118 12.04 5.71 15.26
C ASP A 118 12.15 4.21 15.65
N LYS A 119 11.20 3.38 15.21
CA LYS A 119 11.28 1.93 15.37
C LYS A 119 12.45 1.32 14.57
N GLU A 120 12.58 1.71 13.32
CA GLU A 120 13.64 1.23 12.42
C GLU A 120 15.03 1.62 12.91
N LEU A 121 15.24 2.85 13.36
CA LEU A 121 16.52 3.30 13.91
C LEU A 121 16.94 2.46 15.13
N LYS A 122 16.01 2.10 16.01
CA LYS A 122 16.28 1.21 17.16
C LYS A 122 16.68 -0.20 16.74
N LEU A 123 16.26 -0.65 15.55
CA LEU A 123 16.62 -1.93 14.95
C LEU A 123 17.89 -1.84 14.08
N GLY A 124 18.56 -0.69 14.03
CA GLY A 124 19.81 -0.48 13.31
C GLY A 124 19.65 -0.22 11.81
N TYR A 125 18.48 0.25 11.38
CA TYR A 125 18.30 0.72 10.00
C TYR A 125 18.99 2.07 9.79
N GLN A 126 19.60 2.24 8.63
CA GLN A 126 20.21 3.48 8.17
C GLN A 126 19.32 4.10 7.09
N HIS A 127 18.77 5.28 7.38
CA HIS A 127 17.89 5.95 6.43
C HIS A 127 18.69 6.74 5.40
N VAL A 128 18.26 6.64 4.14
CA VAL A 128 18.84 7.34 2.99
C VAL A 128 17.77 8.15 2.27
N LEU A 129 18.20 8.99 1.34
CA LEU A 129 17.36 9.71 0.40
C LEU A 129 17.95 9.54 -1.00
N THR A 130 17.16 9.01 -1.92
CA THR A 130 17.59 8.77 -3.30
C THR A 130 16.73 9.54 -4.30
N PRO A 131 17.25 9.84 -5.52
CA PRO A 131 16.51 10.60 -6.52
C PRO A 131 15.24 9.89 -7.00
N CYS A 132 14.21 10.66 -7.32
CA CYS A 132 12.95 10.15 -7.90
C CYS A 132 13.09 9.72 -9.37
N VAL A 133 14.22 9.99 -9.99
CA VAL A 133 14.53 9.62 -11.37
C VAL A 133 15.82 8.80 -11.42
N GLY A 134 15.94 7.96 -12.42
CA GLY A 134 17.16 7.23 -12.72
C GLY A 134 17.27 6.99 -14.21
N THR A 135 18.45 6.64 -14.70
CA THR A 135 18.62 6.28 -16.11
C THR A 135 17.90 4.97 -16.43
N VAL A 136 17.46 4.81 -17.65
CA VAL A 136 16.84 3.58 -18.16
C VAL A 136 17.78 2.38 -17.92
N ASP A 137 19.11 2.58 -18.03
CA ASP A 137 20.08 1.51 -17.86
C ASP A 137 20.13 0.95 -16.44
N LEU A 138 19.86 1.78 -15.43
CA LEU A 138 19.68 1.30 -14.04
C LEU A 138 18.54 0.28 -13.95
N TYR A 139 17.43 0.56 -14.64
CA TYR A 139 16.24 -0.30 -14.64
C TYR A 139 16.33 -1.48 -15.60
N LYS A 140 17.15 -1.39 -16.65
CA LYS A 140 17.53 -2.54 -17.48
C LYS A 140 18.42 -3.51 -16.66
N THR A 141 19.41 -3.00 -15.96
CA THR A 141 20.29 -3.80 -15.10
C THR A 141 19.48 -4.57 -14.06
N SER A 142 18.52 -3.95 -13.41
CA SER A 142 17.67 -4.59 -12.41
C SER A 142 16.60 -5.52 -13.02
N GLY A 143 16.29 -5.38 -14.31
CA GLY A 143 15.23 -6.12 -14.99
C GLY A 143 13.83 -5.48 -14.91
N HIS A 144 13.67 -4.36 -14.20
CA HIS A 144 12.37 -3.67 -14.15
C HIS A 144 11.92 -3.20 -15.52
N TRP A 145 12.84 -2.77 -16.39
CA TRP A 145 12.53 -2.33 -17.74
C TRP A 145 11.90 -3.43 -18.59
N ASP A 146 12.31 -4.68 -18.39
CA ASP A 146 11.82 -5.81 -19.18
C ASP A 146 10.52 -6.39 -18.62
N HIS A 147 10.37 -6.43 -17.29
CA HIS A 147 9.25 -7.11 -16.61
C HIS A 147 8.17 -6.18 -16.06
N TYR A 148 8.43 -4.85 -15.98
CA TYR A 148 7.54 -3.91 -15.31
C TYR A 148 7.25 -2.65 -16.15
N LYS A 149 7.74 -2.57 -17.38
CA LYS A 149 7.69 -1.38 -18.24
C LYS A 149 6.27 -0.83 -18.43
N GLU A 150 5.27 -1.69 -18.53
CA GLU A 150 3.87 -1.28 -18.72
C GLU A 150 3.32 -0.45 -17.56
N ASN A 151 3.90 -0.61 -16.37
CA ASN A 151 3.55 0.15 -15.17
C ASN A 151 4.50 1.33 -14.90
N MET A 152 5.41 1.64 -15.80
CA MET A 152 6.34 2.76 -15.70
C MET A 152 5.82 3.96 -16.49
N PHE A 153 6.10 5.17 -16.00
CA PHE A 153 5.92 6.38 -16.83
C PHE A 153 6.83 6.34 -18.05
N PRO A 154 6.42 6.98 -19.16
CA PRO A 154 7.26 7.07 -20.34
C PRO A 154 8.64 7.65 -20.04
N ALA A 155 9.65 7.14 -20.73
CA ALA A 155 11.00 7.64 -20.60
C ALA A 155 11.12 9.08 -21.13
N MET A 156 12.05 9.83 -20.53
CA MET A 156 12.37 11.21 -20.88
C MET A 156 13.78 11.28 -21.46
N GLU A 157 13.93 11.84 -22.64
CA GLU A 157 15.24 12.11 -23.22
C GLU A 157 15.72 13.50 -22.78
N VAL A 158 16.89 13.54 -22.15
CA VAL A 158 17.52 14.78 -21.68
C VAL A 158 19.00 14.72 -22.08
N ASP A 159 19.42 15.63 -22.93
CA ASP A 159 20.74 15.61 -23.52
C ASP A 159 21.00 14.27 -24.24
N GLU A 160 22.03 13.54 -23.84
CA GLU A 160 22.41 12.23 -24.39
C GLU A 160 21.94 11.05 -23.50
N GLU A 161 21.17 11.31 -22.44
CA GLU A 161 20.72 10.31 -21.47
C GLU A 161 19.21 10.11 -21.53
N VAL A 162 18.77 8.91 -21.20
CA VAL A 162 17.35 8.55 -21.12
C VAL A 162 16.99 8.26 -19.67
N TYR A 163 16.10 9.05 -19.10
CA TYR A 163 15.65 8.96 -17.72
C TYR A 163 14.23 8.40 -17.61
N VAL A 164 13.93 7.82 -16.47
CA VAL A 164 12.57 7.40 -16.08
C VAL A 164 12.27 7.84 -14.66
N LEU A 165 10.99 8.12 -14.39
CA LEU A 165 10.50 8.17 -13.01
C LEU A 165 10.58 6.78 -12.40
N ARG A 166 11.12 6.67 -11.19
CA ARG A 166 11.33 5.37 -10.55
C ARG A 166 10.00 4.72 -10.16
N PRO A 167 9.74 3.46 -10.58
CA PRO A 167 8.59 2.70 -10.12
C PRO A 167 8.83 2.07 -8.74
N MET A 168 10.10 1.90 -8.38
CA MET A 168 10.64 1.31 -7.14
C MET A 168 12.04 1.85 -6.89
N ASN A 169 12.43 1.97 -5.62
CA ASN A 169 13.74 2.50 -5.21
C ASN A 169 14.85 1.42 -5.07
N CYS A 170 14.51 0.11 -5.15
CA CYS A 170 15.48 -0.98 -4.95
C CYS A 170 16.79 -0.82 -5.76
N PRO A 171 16.79 -0.45 -7.06
CA PRO A 171 18.04 -0.30 -7.80
C PRO A 171 18.97 0.77 -7.23
N HIS A 172 18.42 1.84 -6.66
CA HIS A 172 19.21 2.88 -6.00
C HIS A 172 19.91 2.34 -4.73
N HIS A 173 19.21 1.54 -3.90
CA HIS A 173 19.78 0.94 -2.70
C HIS A 173 20.88 -0.08 -3.05
N MET A 174 20.73 -0.83 -4.15
CA MET A 174 21.81 -1.70 -4.66
C MET A 174 23.07 -0.88 -4.97
N ARG A 175 22.92 0.30 -5.57
CA ARG A 175 24.06 1.19 -5.88
C ARG A 175 24.66 1.82 -4.62
N ILE A 176 23.86 2.11 -3.59
CA ILE A 176 24.37 2.58 -2.30
C ILE A 176 25.19 1.49 -1.63
N TYR A 177 24.69 0.24 -1.59
CA TYR A 177 25.46 -0.88 -1.07
C TYR A 177 26.79 -1.06 -1.81
N ALA A 178 26.79 -1.01 -3.14
CA ALA A 178 27.96 -1.17 -3.99
C ALA A 178 29.00 -0.05 -3.84
N ASN A 179 28.67 1.06 -3.15
CA ASN A 179 29.58 2.22 -3.02
C ASN A 179 30.80 1.96 -2.13
N GLN A 180 30.79 0.89 -1.32
CA GLN A 180 31.89 0.53 -0.43
C GLN A 180 32.04 -0.98 -0.32
N PRO A 181 33.24 -1.48 0.01
CA PRO A 181 33.45 -2.91 0.24
C PRO A 181 32.78 -3.38 1.53
N HIS A 182 32.27 -4.60 1.51
CA HIS A 182 31.63 -5.24 2.66
C HIS A 182 32.30 -6.55 3.04
N SER A 183 32.26 -6.91 4.33
CA SER A 183 32.63 -8.23 4.82
C SER A 183 31.46 -8.81 5.63
N TYR A 184 31.46 -10.12 5.87
CA TYR A 184 30.45 -10.80 6.68
C TYR A 184 30.29 -10.18 8.08
N ARG A 185 31.32 -9.47 8.61
CA ARG A 185 31.28 -8.84 9.94
C ARG A 185 30.41 -7.60 10.01
N ASN A 186 30.22 -6.91 8.90
CA ASN A 186 29.39 -5.73 8.84
C ASN A 186 28.02 -5.96 8.15
N LEU A 187 27.72 -7.22 7.83
CA LEU A 187 26.35 -7.64 7.51
C LEU A 187 25.59 -8.05 8.80
N PRO A 188 24.30 -7.81 8.89
CA PRO A 188 23.42 -7.25 7.88
C PRO A 188 23.56 -5.73 7.72
N VAL A 189 23.47 -5.24 6.49
CA VAL A 189 23.31 -3.81 6.18
C VAL A 189 21.85 -3.55 5.90
N ARG A 190 21.21 -2.65 6.65
CA ARG A 190 19.80 -2.33 6.54
C ARG A 190 19.62 -0.88 6.06
N ILE A 191 19.20 -0.69 4.82
CA ILE A 191 18.99 0.62 4.18
C ILE A 191 17.49 0.87 4.09
N GLY A 192 17.00 1.91 4.79
CA GLY A 192 15.59 2.32 4.78
C GLY A 192 15.38 3.65 4.08
N GLU A 193 14.22 3.82 3.47
CA GLU A 193 13.81 5.07 2.84
C GLU A 193 12.29 5.22 2.88
N ILE A 194 11.80 6.41 3.16
CA ILE A 194 10.43 6.77 2.80
C ILE A 194 10.48 7.21 1.34
N ALA A 195 10.28 6.25 0.45
CA ALA A 195 10.58 6.37 -0.95
C ALA A 195 9.39 6.91 -1.75
N HIS A 196 9.59 8.00 -2.49
CA HIS A 196 8.63 8.47 -3.47
C HIS A 196 8.73 7.64 -4.74
N ASP A 197 7.71 6.86 -5.04
CA ASP A 197 7.64 6.00 -6.21
C ASP A 197 6.50 6.41 -7.15
N PHE A 198 6.67 6.11 -8.45
CA PHE A 198 5.76 6.56 -9.51
C PHE A 198 5.35 5.38 -10.38
N ARG A 199 4.04 5.10 -10.45
CA ARG A 199 3.52 4.02 -11.28
C ARG A 199 2.44 4.52 -12.23
N TYR A 200 2.52 4.11 -13.48
CA TYR A 200 1.52 4.41 -14.47
C TYR A 200 0.30 3.50 -14.26
N GLU A 201 -0.55 3.91 -13.31
CA GLU A 201 -1.81 3.23 -13.05
C GLU A 201 -2.87 3.66 -14.07
N ALA A 202 -3.63 2.69 -14.59
CA ALA A 202 -4.77 2.98 -15.46
C ALA A 202 -5.80 3.86 -14.74
N SER A 203 -6.42 4.80 -15.46
CA SER A 203 -7.35 5.77 -14.86
C SER A 203 -8.52 5.12 -14.11
N GLY A 204 -8.98 3.95 -14.56
CA GLY A 204 -10.04 3.19 -13.90
C GLY A 204 -9.61 2.46 -12.63
N ALA A 205 -8.31 2.33 -12.38
CA ALA A 205 -7.76 1.69 -11.18
C ALA A 205 -7.47 2.69 -10.05
N LEU A 206 -7.51 4.00 -10.34
CA LEU A 206 -7.22 5.05 -9.36
C LEU A 206 -8.28 5.11 -8.26
N LYS A 207 -7.83 5.18 -6.99
CA LYS A 207 -8.71 5.20 -5.82
C LYS A 207 -8.14 6.11 -4.72
N GLY A 208 -8.38 7.42 -4.84
CA GLY A 208 -7.92 8.43 -3.88
C GLY A 208 -6.43 8.30 -3.54
N ILE A 209 -6.10 8.25 -2.25
CA ILE A 209 -4.74 8.01 -1.77
C ILE A 209 -4.42 6.52 -1.57
N GLU A 210 -5.40 5.62 -1.66
CA GLU A 210 -5.16 4.17 -1.59
C GLU A 210 -4.40 3.66 -2.82
N ARG A 211 -4.71 4.22 -4.01
CA ARG A 211 -4.06 3.85 -5.26
C ARG A 211 -3.91 5.07 -6.16
N GLY A 212 -2.75 5.69 -6.09
CA GLY A 212 -2.34 6.84 -6.90
C GLY A 212 -1.26 6.48 -7.91
N ARG A 213 -0.86 7.47 -8.71
CA ARG A 213 0.30 7.39 -9.64
C ARG A 213 1.60 7.83 -9.00
N HIS A 214 1.51 8.50 -7.88
CA HIS A 214 2.60 8.83 -6.96
C HIS A 214 2.19 8.40 -5.56
N PHE A 215 3.11 7.82 -4.81
CA PHE A 215 2.93 7.40 -3.43
C PHE A 215 4.27 7.32 -2.71
N CYS A 216 4.25 7.34 -1.39
CA CYS A 216 5.46 7.24 -0.56
C CYS A 216 5.48 5.90 0.17
N GLN A 217 6.44 5.05 -0.17
CA GLN A 217 6.57 3.71 0.41
C GLN A 217 7.54 3.71 1.59
N ASN A 218 7.13 3.10 2.70
CA ASN A 218 8.04 2.79 3.81
C ASN A 218 8.87 1.56 3.44
N ASP A 219 9.90 1.77 2.68
CA ASP A 219 10.69 0.70 2.07
C ASP A 219 12.06 0.51 2.73
N ALA A 220 12.55 -0.70 2.73
CA ALA A 220 13.94 -0.97 3.07
C ALA A 220 14.46 -2.24 2.40
N HIS A 221 15.79 -2.27 2.27
CA HIS A 221 16.54 -3.38 1.69
C HIS A 221 17.61 -3.82 2.70
N LEU A 222 17.52 -5.08 3.10
CA LEU A 222 18.41 -5.71 4.06
C LEU A 222 19.35 -6.63 3.30
N PHE A 223 20.65 -6.28 3.29
CA PHE A 223 21.69 -7.09 2.66
C PHE A 223 22.25 -8.02 3.72
N VAL A 224 22.12 -9.32 3.49
CA VAL A 224 22.38 -10.36 4.49
C VAL A 224 23.23 -11.50 3.91
N THR A 225 23.91 -12.26 4.78
CA THR A 225 24.40 -13.58 4.39
C THR A 225 23.25 -14.60 4.36
N PRO A 226 23.39 -15.74 3.67
CA PRO A 226 22.37 -16.79 3.70
C PRO A 226 22.00 -17.24 5.13
N GLU A 227 22.96 -17.31 6.04
CA GLU A 227 22.75 -17.72 7.43
C GLU A 227 21.94 -16.70 8.25
N GLN A 228 21.95 -15.42 7.82
CA GLN A 228 21.22 -14.33 8.50
C GLN A 228 19.77 -14.19 8.03
N ILE A 229 19.36 -14.87 6.95
CA ILE A 229 18.00 -14.74 6.38
C ILE A 229 16.94 -14.98 7.44
N ARG A 230 17.04 -16.08 8.17
CA ARG A 230 16.06 -16.46 9.20
C ARG A 230 15.88 -15.36 10.25
N ASP A 231 16.99 -14.92 10.84
CA ASP A 231 16.95 -13.95 11.95
C ASP A 231 16.44 -12.57 11.47
N GLU A 232 16.85 -12.14 10.29
CA GLU A 232 16.39 -10.85 9.75
C GLU A 232 14.95 -10.90 9.28
N PHE A 233 14.51 -12.00 8.67
CA PHE A 233 13.10 -12.19 8.30
C PHE A 233 12.21 -12.23 9.54
N SER A 234 12.63 -12.92 10.62
CA SER A 234 11.92 -12.94 11.90
C SER A 234 11.75 -11.52 12.47
N LYS A 235 12.81 -10.71 12.49
CA LYS A 235 12.77 -9.32 12.96
C LYS A 235 11.82 -8.44 12.12
N VAL A 236 11.75 -8.70 10.80
CA VAL A 236 10.79 -8.01 9.94
C VAL A 236 9.35 -8.41 10.31
N CYS A 237 9.09 -9.69 10.52
CA CYS A 237 7.78 -10.15 10.98
C CYS A 237 7.39 -9.53 12.34
N ASP A 238 8.32 -9.52 13.30
CA ASP A 238 8.11 -8.89 14.60
C ASP A 238 7.78 -7.41 14.45
N LEU A 239 8.48 -6.68 13.59
CA LEU A 239 8.22 -5.26 13.33
C LEU A 239 6.85 -5.05 12.69
N ILE A 240 6.42 -5.90 11.76
CA ILE A 240 5.07 -5.85 11.16
C ILE A 240 4.01 -6.03 12.24
N PHE A 241 4.08 -7.12 13.01
CA PHE A 241 3.04 -7.46 13.99
C PHE A 241 3.03 -6.52 15.19
N ASP A 242 4.17 -6.02 15.63
CA ASP A 242 4.25 -4.99 16.67
C ASP A 242 3.62 -3.67 16.18
N THR A 243 3.85 -3.31 14.93
CA THR A 243 3.19 -2.16 14.30
C THR A 243 1.67 -2.36 14.23
N TYR A 244 1.21 -3.52 13.79
CA TYR A 244 -0.23 -3.82 13.72
C TYR A 244 -0.90 -3.73 15.10
N LYS A 245 -0.21 -4.22 16.13
CA LYS A 245 -0.68 -4.09 17.53
C LYS A 245 -0.81 -2.63 17.96
N ASP A 246 0.16 -1.78 17.63
CA ASP A 246 0.13 -0.34 17.99
C ASP A 246 -1.03 0.41 17.31
N PHE A 247 -1.41 0.01 16.10
CA PHE A 247 -2.53 0.58 15.36
C PHE A 247 -3.86 -0.16 15.57
N GLY A 248 -3.88 -1.25 16.35
CA GLY A 248 -5.08 -2.05 16.60
C GLY A 248 -5.58 -2.84 15.38
N ILE A 249 -4.68 -3.15 14.44
CA ILE A 249 -5.00 -3.95 13.25
C ILE A 249 -5.07 -5.42 13.65
N THR A 250 -6.26 -6.02 13.61
CA THR A 250 -6.50 -7.41 14.06
C THR A 250 -7.04 -8.33 12.97
N ASP A 251 -7.68 -7.77 11.93
CA ASP A 251 -8.25 -8.56 10.83
C ASP A 251 -7.27 -8.57 9.64
N TYR A 252 -6.34 -9.51 9.67
CA TYR A 252 -5.35 -9.72 8.61
C TYR A 252 -5.08 -11.21 8.38
N ARG A 253 -4.57 -11.54 7.21
CA ARG A 253 -4.04 -12.87 6.89
C ARG A 253 -2.67 -12.77 6.24
N CYS A 254 -1.83 -13.77 6.50
CA CYS A 254 -0.53 -13.92 5.86
C CYS A 254 -0.66 -14.80 4.61
N VAL A 255 -0.02 -14.38 3.54
CA VAL A 255 0.02 -15.07 2.26
C VAL A 255 1.47 -15.24 1.83
N LEU A 256 1.88 -16.47 1.59
CA LEU A 256 3.14 -16.76 0.93
C LEU A 256 2.89 -16.79 -0.59
N SER A 257 3.32 -15.72 -1.25
CA SER A 257 3.18 -15.54 -2.70
C SER A 257 4.34 -16.20 -3.42
N LEU A 258 4.03 -17.19 -4.24
CA LEU A 258 4.97 -18.03 -4.96
C LEU A 258 4.92 -17.73 -6.46
N ARG A 259 5.99 -18.11 -7.18
CA ARG A 259 5.97 -18.03 -8.64
C ARG A 259 4.99 -19.03 -9.24
N ASP A 260 4.55 -18.77 -10.48
CA ASP A 260 4.03 -19.81 -11.37
C ASP A 260 5.18 -20.35 -12.24
N PRO A 261 5.62 -21.60 -12.05
CA PRO A 261 6.72 -22.17 -12.84
C PRO A 261 6.45 -22.24 -14.35
N ALA A 262 5.19 -22.15 -14.76
CA ALA A 262 4.79 -22.15 -16.17
C ALA A 262 4.96 -20.76 -16.83
N ASP A 263 4.98 -19.69 -16.05
CA ASP A 263 5.11 -18.32 -16.58
C ASP A 263 6.58 -17.86 -16.60
N LYS A 264 7.30 -18.30 -17.63
CA LYS A 264 8.71 -17.92 -17.85
C LYS A 264 8.92 -16.45 -18.27
N HIS A 265 7.86 -15.74 -18.62
CA HIS A 265 7.94 -14.32 -18.99
C HIS A 265 7.91 -13.39 -17.79
N LYS A 266 7.10 -13.73 -16.78
CA LYS A 266 6.93 -12.91 -15.58
C LYS A 266 8.12 -13.05 -14.63
N TYR A 267 8.69 -14.25 -14.49
CA TYR A 267 9.65 -14.58 -13.45
C TYR A 267 11.06 -14.78 -13.99
N HIS A 268 12.06 -14.43 -13.18
CA HIS A 268 13.44 -14.72 -13.48
C HIS A 268 13.65 -16.24 -13.69
N ASP A 269 14.34 -16.62 -14.78
CA ASP A 269 14.48 -18.03 -15.19
C ASP A 269 15.65 -18.70 -14.47
N ASP A 270 15.45 -19.07 -13.19
CA ASP A 270 16.37 -19.86 -12.37
C ASP A 270 15.59 -20.71 -11.36
N ASP A 271 15.25 -21.94 -11.76
CA ASP A 271 14.46 -22.85 -10.94
C ASP A 271 15.14 -23.23 -9.61
N ALA A 272 16.47 -23.33 -9.59
CA ALA A 272 17.21 -23.69 -8.37
C ALA A 272 17.16 -22.55 -7.33
N MET A 273 17.35 -21.32 -7.78
CA MET A 273 17.20 -20.12 -6.95
C MET A 273 15.80 -20.05 -6.36
N TRP A 274 14.76 -20.19 -7.19
CA TRP A 274 13.37 -20.12 -6.74
C TRP A 274 13.03 -21.17 -5.69
N ASN A 275 13.42 -22.42 -5.93
CA ASN A 275 13.17 -23.52 -4.98
C ASN A 275 13.86 -23.23 -3.64
N THR A 276 15.10 -22.73 -3.66
CA THR A 276 15.82 -22.35 -2.46
C THR A 276 15.11 -21.23 -1.69
N ALA A 277 14.71 -20.17 -2.40
CA ALA A 277 14.05 -19.01 -1.80
C ALA A 277 12.67 -19.36 -1.22
N GLU A 278 11.85 -20.08 -1.97
CA GLU A 278 10.51 -20.49 -1.53
C GLU A 278 10.57 -21.41 -0.31
N ASN A 279 11.48 -22.37 -0.30
CA ASN A 279 11.65 -23.27 0.83
C ASN A 279 12.19 -22.54 2.08
N ALA A 280 13.14 -21.62 1.91
CA ALA A 280 13.64 -20.83 3.02
C ALA A 280 12.50 -20.03 3.72
N LEU A 281 11.60 -19.42 2.95
CA LEU A 281 10.46 -18.70 3.54
C LEU A 281 9.47 -19.64 4.22
N ARG A 282 9.16 -20.81 3.63
CA ARG A 282 8.29 -21.81 4.26
C ARG A 282 8.85 -22.29 5.61
N GLU A 283 10.13 -22.59 5.65
CA GLU A 283 10.80 -23.05 6.85
C GLU A 283 10.71 -22.01 7.97
N VAL A 284 11.05 -20.74 7.65
CA VAL A 284 11.01 -19.66 8.65
C VAL A 284 9.57 -19.40 9.14
N LEU A 285 8.59 -19.34 8.26
CA LEU A 285 7.19 -19.11 8.64
C LEU A 285 6.66 -20.24 9.56
N ASN A 286 6.99 -21.50 9.23
CA ASN A 286 6.63 -22.65 10.05
C ASN A 286 7.32 -22.61 11.42
N GLU A 287 8.59 -22.27 11.48
CA GLU A 287 9.35 -22.15 12.73
C GLU A 287 8.83 -21.02 13.65
N LEU A 288 8.40 -19.89 13.04
CA LEU A 288 7.78 -18.78 13.77
C LEU A 288 6.32 -19.06 14.17
N GLY A 289 5.74 -20.16 13.68
CA GLY A 289 4.35 -20.51 13.94
C GLY A 289 3.33 -19.57 13.27
N ILE A 290 3.75 -18.83 12.25
CA ILE A 290 2.88 -17.92 11.49
C ILE A 290 1.95 -18.76 10.59
N GLN A 291 0.65 -18.57 10.77
CA GLN A 291 -0.35 -19.21 9.89
C GLN A 291 -0.42 -18.45 8.58
N TYR A 292 -0.26 -19.17 7.47
CA TYR A 292 -0.30 -18.58 6.13
C TYR A 292 -0.99 -19.48 5.11
N THR A 293 -1.38 -18.89 3.99
CA THR A 293 -1.84 -19.60 2.79
C THR A 293 -0.84 -19.38 1.65
N GLU A 294 -0.73 -20.33 0.73
CA GLU A 294 0.11 -20.17 -0.45
C GLU A 294 -0.72 -19.71 -1.64
N GLU A 295 -0.22 -18.72 -2.39
CA GLU A 295 -0.82 -18.24 -3.63
C GLU A 295 0.21 -18.30 -4.77
N ILE A 296 -0.09 -19.09 -5.78
CA ILE A 296 0.80 -19.30 -6.95
C ILE A 296 0.54 -18.19 -7.97
N GLY A 297 1.60 -17.64 -8.55
CA GLY A 297 1.51 -16.59 -9.57
C GLY A 297 1.57 -15.17 -9.02
N GLU A 298 1.63 -14.99 -7.69
CA GLU A 298 1.58 -13.68 -7.03
C GLU A 298 2.96 -13.16 -6.55
N ALA A 299 4.03 -13.96 -6.72
CA ALA A 299 5.39 -13.53 -6.38
C ALA A 299 5.86 -12.30 -7.18
N ALA A 300 6.87 -11.59 -6.66
CA ALA A 300 7.64 -10.63 -7.44
C ALA A 300 8.44 -11.35 -8.53
N PHE A 301 8.83 -10.64 -9.59
CA PHE A 301 9.59 -11.27 -10.69
C PHE A 301 10.97 -11.78 -10.24
N TYR A 302 11.50 -11.28 -9.15
CA TYR A 302 12.83 -11.58 -8.60
C TYR A 302 12.83 -12.50 -7.38
N GLY A 303 11.68 -12.83 -6.79
CA GLY A 303 11.63 -13.72 -5.64
C GLY A 303 10.26 -13.87 -4.98
N PRO A 304 10.11 -14.89 -4.11
CA PRO A 304 8.90 -15.12 -3.34
C PRO A 304 8.75 -14.08 -2.24
N LYS A 305 7.51 -13.91 -1.76
CA LYS A 305 7.22 -12.89 -0.74
C LYS A 305 6.17 -13.35 0.27
N LEU A 306 6.33 -12.89 1.50
CA LEU A 306 5.26 -12.86 2.48
C LEU A 306 4.48 -11.56 2.29
N ASP A 307 3.21 -11.66 1.99
CA ASP A 307 2.27 -10.56 2.00
C ASP A 307 1.40 -10.65 3.25
N VAL A 308 1.22 -9.54 3.95
CA VAL A 308 0.25 -9.43 5.03
C VAL A 308 -0.92 -8.59 4.54
N ASN A 309 -2.01 -9.28 4.23
CA ASN A 309 -3.21 -8.70 3.70
C ASN A 309 -4.13 -8.29 4.82
N VAL A 310 -4.62 -7.06 4.77
CA VAL A 310 -5.63 -6.55 5.71
C VAL A 310 -7.00 -6.56 5.05
N LYS A 311 -8.00 -6.79 5.85
CA LYS A 311 -9.39 -6.66 5.44
C LYS A 311 -9.93 -5.36 5.99
N PRO A 312 -10.00 -4.29 5.16
CA PRO A 312 -10.51 -3.01 5.60
C PRO A 312 -12.00 -3.08 5.92
N ALA A 313 -12.50 -2.12 6.70
CA ALA A 313 -13.93 -1.96 6.95
C ALA A 313 -14.71 -1.78 5.64
N VAL A 314 -14.04 -1.30 4.60
CA VAL A 314 -14.62 -0.98 3.29
C VAL A 314 -13.80 -1.59 2.17
N GLY A 315 -14.45 -2.37 1.30
CA GLY A 315 -13.85 -2.86 0.08
C GLY A 315 -13.24 -4.26 0.18
N ALA A 316 -12.37 -4.56 -0.77
CA ALA A 316 -11.69 -5.84 -0.86
C ALA A 316 -10.40 -5.82 -0.02
N GLU A 317 -10.00 -7.01 0.42
CA GLU A 317 -8.70 -7.23 1.02
C GLU A 317 -7.56 -6.77 0.11
N TYR A 318 -6.50 -6.22 0.70
CA TYR A 318 -5.30 -5.82 -0.01
C TYR A 318 -4.05 -5.95 0.86
N THR A 319 -2.89 -6.08 0.20
CA THR A 319 -1.60 -6.15 0.89
C THR A 319 -1.25 -4.81 1.50
N LEU A 320 -1.00 -4.81 2.81
CA LEU A 320 -0.51 -3.64 3.54
C LEU A 320 0.98 -3.73 3.80
N SER A 321 1.44 -4.86 4.34
CA SER A 321 2.87 -5.10 4.62
C SER A 321 3.39 -6.26 3.78
N THR A 322 4.69 -6.23 3.47
CA THR A 322 5.34 -7.28 2.68
C THR A 322 6.79 -7.48 3.08
N CYS A 323 7.29 -8.71 2.96
CA CYS A 323 8.71 -9.04 3.02
C CYS A 323 9.03 -10.02 1.90
N GLN A 324 9.99 -9.67 1.04
CA GLN A 324 10.35 -10.40 -0.18
C GLN A 324 11.80 -10.84 -0.11
N LEU A 325 12.07 -12.06 -0.51
CA LEU A 325 13.42 -12.62 -0.53
C LEU A 325 13.95 -12.59 -1.97
N ASP A 326 15.13 -12.01 -2.17
CA ASP A 326 15.71 -11.73 -3.48
C ASP A 326 17.15 -12.22 -3.57
N PHE A 327 17.37 -13.18 -4.47
CA PHE A 327 18.69 -13.65 -4.87
C PHE A 327 19.10 -13.11 -6.26
N CYS A 328 18.19 -12.45 -6.96
CA CYS A 328 18.34 -12.05 -8.36
C CYS A 328 19.04 -10.70 -8.53
N LEU A 329 18.49 -9.64 -7.89
CA LEU A 329 19.03 -8.28 -8.06
C LEU A 329 20.48 -8.15 -7.55
N PRO A 330 20.86 -8.71 -6.39
CA PRO A 330 22.25 -8.65 -5.94
C PRO A 330 23.24 -9.21 -6.97
N ALA A 331 22.90 -10.33 -7.61
CA ALA A 331 23.72 -10.92 -8.66
C ALA A 331 23.78 -10.04 -9.91
N LYS A 332 22.64 -9.47 -10.36
CA LYS A 332 22.59 -8.57 -11.52
C LYS A 332 23.40 -7.28 -11.32
N PHE A 333 23.46 -6.78 -10.09
CA PHE A 333 24.26 -5.60 -9.73
C PHE A 333 25.70 -5.95 -9.33
N HIS A 334 26.11 -7.24 -9.39
CA HIS A 334 27.42 -7.74 -8.99
C HIS A 334 27.80 -7.30 -7.56
N LEU A 335 26.82 -7.37 -6.64
CA LEU A 335 27.04 -7.02 -5.26
C LEU A 335 27.81 -8.16 -4.56
N THR A 336 28.79 -7.79 -3.74
CA THR A 336 29.65 -8.78 -3.06
C THR A 336 29.90 -8.40 -1.60
N TYR A 337 30.29 -9.41 -0.82
CA TYR A 337 30.93 -9.28 0.48
C TYR A 337 32.02 -10.34 0.62
N ILE A 338 33.01 -10.09 1.48
CA ILE A 338 34.05 -11.08 1.79
C ILE A 338 33.56 -11.93 2.97
N ASP A 339 33.55 -13.25 2.79
CA ASP A 339 33.17 -14.20 3.83
C ASP A 339 34.25 -14.45 4.86
N SER A 340 34.03 -15.36 5.83
CA SER A 340 34.99 -15.70 6.88
C SER A 340 36.26 -16.40 6.36
N ASN A 341 36.20 -16.96 5.15
CA ASN A 341 37.33 -17.65 4.51
C ASN A 341 38.12 -16.71 3.58
N GLY A 342 37.69 -15.45 3.45
CA GLY A 342 38.30 -14.49 2.54
C GLY A 342 37.82 -14.63 1.09
N GLU A 343 36.72 -15.38 0.86
CA GLU A 343 36.13 -15.56 -0.46
C GLU A 343 35.05 -14.49 -0.73
N GLU A 344 34.96 -14.07 -1.97
CA GLU A 344 33.92 -13.16 -2.43
C GLU A 344 32.61 -13.91 -2.63
N LYS A 345 31.52 -13.43 -2.02
CA LYS A 345 30.17 -14.01 -2.07
C LYS A 345 29.15 -12.94 -2.43
N THR A 346 28.06 -13.32 -3.06
CA THR A 346 26.91 -12.45 -3.33
C THR A 346 25.98 -12.44 -2.12
N PRO A 347 25.59 -11.26 -1.59
CA PRO A 347 24.60 -11.20 -0.51
C PRO A 347 23.21 -11.57 -1.02
N VAL A 348 22.34 -11.93 -0.08
CA VAL A 348 20.89 -12.04 -0.31
C VAL A 348 20.25 -10.75 0.15
N VAL A 349 19.14 -10.34 -0.48
CA VAL A 349 18.41 -9.12 -0.10
C VAL A 349 16.99 -9.46 0.36
N LEU A 350 16.62 -8.91 1.51
CA LEU A 350 15.22 -8.85 1.91
C LEU A 350 14.68 -7.46 1.57
N HIS A 351 13.66 -7.40 0.73
CA HIS A 351 12.87 -6.19 0.47
C HIS A 351 11.69 -6.18 1.42
N ARG A 352 11.44 -5.08 2.12
CA ARG A 352 10.30 -5.03 3.01
C ARG A 352 9.62 -3.66 3.05
N ALA A 353 8.31 -3.68 3.23
CA ALA A 353 7.49 -2.52 3.53
C ALA A 353 6.62 -2.86 4.75
N ILE A 354 6.74 -2.05 5.82
CA ILE A 354 5.98 -2.28 7.06
C ILE A 354 4.61 -1.60 6.98
N LEU A 355 4.59 -0.29 6.76
CA LEU A 355 3.35 0.46 6.55
C LEU A 355 2.83 0.35 5.11
N GLY A 356 3.54 -0.37 4.23
CA GLY A 356 3.29 -0.29 2.81
C GLY A 356 3.59 1.12 2.28
N SER A 357 2.68 1.72 1.50
CA SER A 357 2.76 3.18 1.27
C SER A 357 2.06 3.92 2.41
N LEU A 358 2.65 5.05 2.85
CA LEU A 358 2.03 5.91 3.84
C LEU A 358 0.66 6.42 3.36
N ASP A 359 0.54 6.66 2.06
CA ASP A 359 -0.71 7.06 1.41
C ASP A 359 -1.83 6.03 1.63
N ARG A 360 -1.56 4.76 1.31
CA ARG A 360 -2.51 3.64 1.49
C ARG A 360 -2.79 3.39 2.97
N PHE A 361 -1.77 3.48 3.81
CA PHE A 361 -1.92 3.31 5.26
C PHE A 361 -2.81 4.41 5.85
N MET A 362 -2.66 5.67 5.39
CA MET A 362 -3.56 6.75 5.76
C MET A 362 -5.00 6.49 5.29
N ALA A 363 -5.19 6.02 4.05
CA ALA A 363 -6.52 5.63 3.57
C ALA A 363 -7.16 4.60 4.49
N TYR A 364 -6.41 3.56 4.85
CA TYR A 364 -6.83 2.53 5.80
C TYR A 364 -7.25 3.13 7.14
N LEU A 365 -6.41 3.96 7.74
CA LEU A 365 -6.70 4.59 9.04
C LEU A 365 -7.93 5.50 9.00
N ILE A 366 -8.10 6.30 7.94
CA ILE A 366 -9.28 7.16 7.75
C ILE A 366 -10.56 6.31 7.72
N GLU A 367 -10.53 5.21 6.98
CA GLU A 367 -11.68 4.31 6.82
C GLU A 367 -12.00 3.54 8.11
N GLU A 368 -10.98 3.02 8.82
CA GLU A 368 -11.16 2.27 10.07
C GLU A 368 -11.67 3.16 11.20
N THR A 369 -11.11 4.36 11.34
CA THR A 369 -11.46 5.28 12.43
C THR A 369 -12.64 6.20 12.09
N MET A 370 -13.12 6.19 10.84
CA MET A 370 -14.08 7.19 10.31
C MET A 370 -13.58 8.64 10.50
N GLY A 371 -12.27 8.85 10.51
CA GLY A 371 -11.62 10.13 10.75
C GLY A 371 -11.46 10.50 12.23
N ALA A 372 -11.99 9.71 13.17
CA ALA A 372 -11.78 9.91 14.61
C ALA A 372 -10.48 9.24 15.05
N PHE A 373 -9.36 9.83 14.68
CA PHE A 373 -8.03 9.30 14.95
C PHE A 373 -7.72 9.20 16.46
N PRO A 374 -6.89 8.22 16.87
CA PRO A 374 -6.34 8.20 18.23
C PRO A 374 -5.63 9.51 18.56
N ALA A 375 -5.67 9.97 19.80
CA ALA A 375 -5.17 11.27 20.21
C ALA A 375 -3.71 11.53 19.78
N TRP A 376 -2.84 10.51 19.83
CA TRP A 376 -1.44 10.66 19.42
C TRP A 376 -1.26 10.92 17.92
N LEU A 377 -2.21 10.45 17.10
CA LEU A 377 -2.20 10.59 15.64
C LEU A 377 -3.04 11.78 15.16
N ALA A 378 -3.98 12.28 15.97
CA ALA A 378 -4.87 13.37 15.60
C ALA A 378 -4.07 14.64 15.22
N PRO A 379 -4.37 15.30 14.08
CA PRO A 379 -3.66 16.51 13.66
C PRO A 379 -3.85 17.66 14.66
N VAL A 380 -5.01 17.73 15.30
CA VAL A 380 -5.32 18.62 16.43
C VAL A 380 -5.66 17.77 17.63
N GLN A 381 -4.92 17.87 18.71
CA GLN A 381 -5.12 17.08 19.94
C GLN A 381 -5.97 17.83 20.97
N VAL A 382 -5.87 19.14 21.00
CA VAL A 382 -6.60 20.01 21.91
C VAL A 382 -7.13 21.22 21.14
N LYS A 383 -8.42 21.49 21.26
CA LYS A 383 -9.04 22.71 20.72
C LYS A 383 -9.60 23.56 21.86
N LEU A 384 -9.12 24.80 21.97
CA LEU A 384 -9.55 25.77 22.97
C LEU A 384 -10.64 26.65 22.35
N LEU A 385 -11.80 26.72 23.00
CA LEU A 385 -12.94 27.49 22.53
C LEU A 385 -13.27 28.59 23.56
N THR A 386 -13.08 29.85 23.21
CA THR A 386 -13.44 30.96 24.10
C THR A 386 -14.94 31.27 24.04
N VAL A 387 -15.54 31.54 25.19
CA VAL A 387 -16.95 31.94 25.31
C VAL A 387 -17.12 33.42 25.02
N THR A 388 -16.15 34.21 25.43
CA THR A 388 -16.08 35.66 25.22
C THR A 388 -14.63 36.06 24.97
N ASP A 389 -14.40 37.16 24.28
CA ASP A 389 -13.10 37.80 24.03
C ASP A 389 -12.31 38.16 25.29
N ARG A 390 -13.00 38.34 26.41
CA ARG A 390 -12.37 38.67 27.72
C ARG A 390 -11.41 37.59 28.24
N VAL A 391 -11.53 36.37 27.74
CA VAL A 391 -10.70 35.23 28.15
C VAL A 391 -9.69 34.79 27.07
N ASP A 392 -9.55 35.56 25.99
CA ASP A 392 -8.66 35.20 24.89
C ASP A 392 -7.19 35.17 25.36
N ASP A 393 -6.72 36.14 26.13
CA ASP A 393 -5.37 36.15 26.70
C ASP A 393 -5.10 34.89 27.58
N TYR A 394 -6.12 34.45 28.33
CA TYR A 394 -6.01 33.22 29.13
C TYR A 394 -5.96 31.97 28.23
N ALA A 395 -6.76 31.95 27.19
CA ALA A 395 -6.75 30.84 26.22
C ALA A 395 -5.40 30.74 25.51
N ASP A 396 -4.80 31.84 25.09
CA ASP A 396 -3.47 31.90 24.49
C ASP A 396 -2.37 31.39 25.45
N GLN A 397 -2.43 31.79 26.73
CA GLN A 397 -1.50 31.29 27.75
C GLN A 397 -1.68 29.79 27.99
N ALA A 398 -2.93 29.28 27.96
CA ALA A 398 -3.21 27.87 28.09
C ALA A 398 -2.71 27.09 26.88
N ALA A 399 -2.94 27.61 25.66
CA ALA A 399 -2.42 27.04 24.42
C ALA A 399 -0.89 26.91 24.46
N ALA A 400 -0.20 28.01 24.78
CA ALA A 400 1.27 28.04 24.86
C ALA A 400 1.84 27.01 25.85
N LYS A 401 1.16 26.81 27.01
CA LYS A 401 1.56 25.78 27.99
C LYS A 401 1.40 24.36 27.44
N LEU A 402 0.30 24.11 26.75
CA LEU A 402 0.05 22.78 26.12
C LEU A 402 1.02 22.51 24.97
N GLU A 403 1.28 23.51 24.14
CA GLU A 403 2.27 23.43 23.05
C GLU A 403 3.68 23.17 23.59
N ALA A 404 4.07 23.81 24.70
CA ALA A 404 5.35 23.57 25.37
C ALA A 404 5.48 22.13 25.91
N LEU A 405 4.37 21.44 26.16
CA LEU A 405 4.32 20.02 26.50
C LEU A 405 4.28 19.09 25.26
N GLY A 406 4.31 19.67 24.07
CA GLY A 406 4.34 18.92 22.81
C GLY A 406 2.96 18.56 22.23
N PHE A 407 1.87 19.12 22.77
CA PHE A 407 0.54 18.93 22.18
C PHE A 407 0.34 19.81 20.94
N ARG A 408 -0.42 19.31 19.97
CA ARG A 408 -0.91 20.10 18.83
C ARG A 408 -2.22 20.78 19.23
N VAL A 409 -2.18 22.10 19.35
CA VAL A 409 -3.27 22.91 19.91
C VAL A 409 -3.81 23.86 18.84
N GLU A 410 -5.12 24.02 18.79
CA GLU A 410 -5.78 25.09 18.04
C GLU A 410 -6.68 25.90 18.98
N SER A 411 -6.72 27.23 18.81
CA SER A 411 -7.62 28.09 19.53
C SER A 411 -8.66 28.72 18.60
N ASP A 412 -9.93 28.68 19.00
CA ASP A 412 -11.01 29.41 18.32
C ASP A 412 -11.43 30.62 19.15
N LEU A 413 -10.82 31.75 18.81
CA LEU A 413 -11.05 33.06 19.46
C LEU A 413 -12.13 33.90 18.74
N ARG A 414 -12.81 33.33 17.73
CA ARG A 414 -13.84 34.04 16.97
C ARG A 414 -14.98 34.50 17.89
N ASN A 415 -15.52 35.67 17.61
CA ASN A 415 -16.72 36.18 18.30
C ASN A 415 -17.98 35.48 17.76
N GLU A 416 -18.17 34.24 18.20
CA GLU A 416 -19.28 33.36 17.79
C GLU A 416 -19.89 32.66 19.01
N LYS A 417 -21.14 32.23 18.87
CA LYS A 417 -21.84 31.49 19.93
C LYS A 417 -21.10 30.19 20.25
N ILE A 418 -20.84 29.94 21.54
CA ILE A 418 -20.10 28.76 21.98
C ILE A 418 -20.69 27.43 21.44
N GLY A 419 -22.01 27.30 21.35
CA GLY A 419 -22.67 26.14 20.77
C GLY A 419 -22.36 25.91 19.28
N LYS A 420 -22.08 27.00 18.52
CA LYS A 420 -21.60 26.92 17.14
C LYS A 420 -20.17 26.43 17.09
N LYS A 421 -19.28 27.02 17.90
CA LYS A 421 -17.87 26.62 18.01
C LYS A 421 -17.72 25.15 18.40
N ILE A 422 -18.48 24.68 19.40
CA ILE A 422 -18.47 23.27 19.82
C ILE A 422 -18.88 22.35 18.66
N ARG A 423 -19.98 22.69 17.97
CA ARG A 423 -20.46 21.87 16.84
C ARG A 423 -19.44 21.81 15.70
N GLU A 424 -18.82 22.94 15.36
CA GLU A 424 -17.79 23.00 14.32
C GLU A 424 -16.56 22.18 14.74
N ALA A 425 -16.08 22.37 15.96
CA ALA A 425 -14.95 21.60 16.50
C ALA A 425 -15.20 20.10 16.59
N THR A 426 -16.44 19.65 16.75
CA THR A 426 -16.81 18.23 16.78
C THR A 426 -16.82 17.61 15.38
N LEU A 427 -16.99 18.41 14.33
CA LEU A 427 -17.02 17.95 12.94
C LEU A 427 -15.63 18.00 12.25
N GLU A 428 -14.64 18.61 12.89
CA GLU A 428 -13.25 18.71 12.43
C GLU A 428 -12.37 17.55 12.94
#